data_8fa2596e1065c65ea967bae07afaeb98
#
_entry.id   8fa2596e1065c65ea967bae07afaeb98
#
_cell.length_a   1.000
_cell.length_b   1.000
_cell.length_c   1.000
_cell.angle_alpha   90.00
_cell.angle_beta   90.00
_cell.angle_gamma   90.00
#
_symmetry.space_group_name_H-M   'P 1'
#
loop_
_entity.id
_entity.type
_entity.pdbx_description
1 polymer ?
#
loop_
_entity_poly.entity_id
_entity_poly.type
_entity_poly.pdbx_seq_one_letter_code
_entity_poly.pdbx_strand_id
1 'polypeptide(L)'
;MPTKPTFEHRQAAINPPIDLAATGVILAGGLSRRLGRDKAVEPIGGQPLIQRVIQRVEHVCQEIAVVVADQERAADLPLEPQHQVVLDRYAGAGSLGGIFSGLDAASNQWTLLVACDMPFLNLSLLRRMLALREDVDAVVPVIDGRPEPTHALYSKACLPFIEPRLIAGDLKISGFYEQVRVRYVPEEEVAALDPEFLSFFNVNTPEDLERALSLAARESDSAFRASLRE
;
A
#
# COMPACT_ATOMS: atom_id res chain seq x y z
N MET A 1 -32.76 46.24 -22.06
CA MET A 1 -31.95 45.88 -20.88
C MET A 1 -31.68 44.39 -20.95
N PRO A 2 -30.45 43.91 -21.15
CA PRO A 2 -30.15 42.50 -21.20
C PRO A 2 -29.97 41.96 -19.78
N THR A 3 -30.65 40.86 -19.48
CA THR A 3 -30.60 40.09 -18.24
C THR A 3 -29.26 39.37 -18.14
N LYS A 4 -28.58 39.52 -16.98
CA LYS A 4 -27.33 38.80 -16.64
C LYS A 4 -27.60 37.32 -16.48
N PRO A 5 -26.74 36.42 -16.97
CA PRO A 5 -26.82 35.00 -16.65
C PRO A 5 -26.43 34.75 -15.21
N THR A 6 -27.31 34.11 -14.47
CA THR A 6 -27.07 33.56 -13.13
C THR A 6 -26.12 32.35 -13.28
N PHE A 7 -24.91 32.45 -12.73
CA PHE A 7 -24.03 31.32 -12.55
C PHE A 7 -24.57 30.45 -11.41
N GLU A 8 -25.29 29.38 -11.73
CA GLU A 8 -25.52 28.29 -10.78
C GLU A 8 -24.17 27.62 -10.47
N HIS A 9 -23.74 27.77 -9.25
CA HIS A 9 -22.64 26.98 -8.69
C HIS A 9 -23.10 25.51 -8.67
N ARG A 10 -22.70 24.73 -9.68
CA ARG A 10 -22.65 23.29 -9.54
C ARG A 10 -21.62 22.97 -8.45
N GLN A 11 -22.10 22.75 -7.23
CA GLN A 11 -21.36 21.99 -6.24
C GLN A 11 -21.13 20.61 -6.86
N ALA A 12 -19.91 20.39 -7.38
CA ALA A 12 -19.45 19.09 -7.79
C ALA A 12 -19.57 18.17 -6.58
N ALA A 13 -20.31 17.09 -6.72
CA ALA A 13 -20.47 16.07 -5.70
C ALA A 13 -19.08 15.57 -5.29
N ILE A 14 -18.73 15.85 -4.04
CA ILE A 14 -17.52 15.40 -3.41
C ILE A 14 -17.70 13.90 -3.17
N ASN A 15 -16.93 13.11 -3.91
CA ASN A 15 -16.80 11.64 -3.92
C ASN A 15 -17.92 10.86 -4.67
N PRO A 16 -17.65 10.41 -5.91
CA PRO A 16 -18.33 9.22 -6.43
C PRO A 16 -18.06 8.04 -5.49
N PRO A 17 -18.99 7.06 -5.39
CA PRO A 17 -18.72 5.85 -4.61
C PRO A 17 -17.41 5.24 -5.09
N ILE A 18 -16.44 5.08 -4.17
CA ILE A 18 -15.16 4.47 -4.50
C ILE A 18 -15.47 3.01 -4.83
N ASP A 19 -15.21 2.63 -6.07
CA ASP A 19 -15.20 1.23 -6.45
C ASP A 19 -14.04 0.56 -5.71
N LEU A 20 -14.36 -0.18 -4.64
CA LEU A 20 -13.40 -0.91 -3.82
C LEU A 20 -12.93 -2.23 -4.48
N ALA A 21 -13.22 -2.45 -5.77
CA ALA A 21 -12.84 -3.65 -6.51
C ALA A 21 -11.32 -3.69 -6.77
N ALA A 22 -10.55 -3.77 -5.69
CA ALA A 22 -9.12 -4.04 -5.67
C ALA A 22 -8.81 -5.03 -4.56
N THR A 23 -7.83 -5.92 -4.80
CA THR A 23 -7.24 -6.78 -3.77
C THR A 23 -6.13 -6.01 -3.07
N GLY A 24 -6.17 -5.93 -1.74
CA GLY A 24 -5.05 -5.45 -0.95
C GLY A 24 -3.98 -6.54 -0.84
N VAL A 25 -2.79 -6.28 -1.36
CA VAL A 25 -1.65 -7.21 -1.26
C VAL A 25 -0.61 -6.64 -0.31
N ILE A 26 -0.27 -7.41 0.73
CA ILE A 26 0.73 -7.04 1.73
C ILE A 26 1.95 -7.93 1.57
N LEU A 27 3.11 -7.33 1.28
CA LEU A 27 4.38 -8.06 1.15
C LEU A 27 4.98 -8.30 2.53
N ALA A 28 4.99 -9.56 2.99
CA ALA A 28 5.49 -9.98 4.31
C ALA A 28 6.57 -11.07 4.25
N GLY A 29 7.21 -11.28 3.08
CA GLY A 29 8.22 -12.32 2.86
C GLY A 29 9.62 -12.00 3.40
N GLY A 30 9.90 -10.75 3.79
CA GLY A 30 11.24 -10.33 4.25
C GLY A 30 11.53 -10.72 5.68
N LEU A 31 12.70 -11.35 5.92
CA LEU A 31 13.25 -11.54 7.27
C LEU A 31 13.95 -10.26 7.73
N SER A 32 13.58 -9.75 8.90
CA SER A 32 14.05 -8.47 9.48
C SER A 32 15.48 -8.55 10.03
N ARG A 33 16.47 -8.86 9.16
CA ARG A 33 17.86 -9.11 9.56
C ARG A 33 18.51 -7.94 10.34
N ARG A 34 18.11 -6.70 10.05
CA ARG A 34 18.71 -5.49 10.68
C ARG A 34 18.12 -5.20 12.05
N LEU A 35 16.87 -5.55 12.30
CA LEU A 35 16.22 -5.36 13.60
C LEU A 35 16.60 -6.48 14.59
N GLY A 36 17.18 -7.61 14.11
CA GLY A 36 17.53 -8.77 14.94
C GLY A 36 16.32 -9.57 15.47
N ARG A 37 15.11 -9.18 15.10
CA ARG A 37 13.83 -9.79 15.45
C ARG A 37 12.80 -9.54 14.36
N ASP A 38 11.70 -10.29 14.39
CA ASP A 38 10.67 -10.16 13.36
C ASP A 38 9.86 -8.87 13.52
N LYS A 39 10.09 -7.90 12.63
CA LYS A 39 9.41 -6.61 12.64
C LYS A 39 7.90 -6.70 12.42
N ALA A 40 7.42 -7.69 11.66
CA ALA A 40 6.00 -7.81 11.32
C ALA A 40 5.13 -8.05 12.55
N VAL A 41 5.68 -8.68 13.60
CA VAL A 41 4.97 -8.95 14.86
C VAL A 41 5.30 -7.96 15.97
N GLU A 42 6.21 -6.98 15.72
CA GLU A 42 6.52 -5.94 16.71
C GLU A 42 5.26 -5.12 17.05
N PRO A 43 4.98 -4.91 18.35
CA PRO A 43 3.81 -4.16 18.76
C PRO A 43 4.00 -2.66 18.53
N ILE A 44 3.13 -2.06 17.73
CA ILE A 44 3.05 -0.61 17.51
C ILE A 44 1.64 -0.15 17.85
N GLY A 45 1.50 0.72 18.85
CA GLY A 45 0.19 1.17 19.31
C GLY A 45 -0.70 0.05 19.86
N GLY A 46 -0.09 -0.97 20.50
CA GLY A 46 -0.80 -2.10 21.14
C GLY A 46 -1.18 -3.25 20.22
N GLN A 47 -0.79 -3.22 18.94
CA GLN A 47 -1.05 -4.31 17.97
C GLN A 47 0.19 -4.61 17.11
N PRO A 48 0.35 -5.84 16.59
CA PRO A 48 1.44 -6.18 15.67
C PRO A 48 1.46 -5.25 14.46
N LEU A 49 2.67 -4.90 14.00
CA LEU A 49 2.87 -3.99 12.88
C LEU A 49 2.10 -4.44 11.63
N ILE A 50 2.15 -5.72 11.28
CA ILE A 50 1.42 -6.25 10.13
C ILE A 50 -0.10 -6.11 10.25
N GLN A 51 -0.67 -6.31 11.45
CA GLN A 51 -2.10 -6.13 11.68
C GLN A 51 -2.51 -4.66 11.50
N ARG A 52 -1.65 -3.74 11.90
CA ARG A 52 -1.87 -2.31 11.69
C ARG A 52 -1.92 -1.96 10.20
N VAL A 53 -1.06 -2.56 9.38
CA VAL A 53 -1.07 -2.40 7.92
C VAL A 53 -2.34 -3.03 7.32
N ILE A 54 -2.67 -4.28 7.71
CA ILE A 54 -3.87 -4.99 7.25
C ILE A 54 -5.11 -4.15 7.48
N GLN A 55 -5.34 -3.70 8.72
CA GLN A 55 -6.52 -2.91 9.08
C GLN A 55 -6.65 -1.63 8.24
N ARG A 56 -5.54 -0.94 7.91
CA ARG A 56 -5.57 0.23 7.03
C ARG A 56 -6.00 -0.13 5.61
N VAL A 57 -5.52 -1.25 5.09
CA VAL A 57 -5.85 -1.71 3.73
C VAL A 57 -7.30 -2.21 3.64
N GLU A 58 -7.82 -2.88 4.67
CA GLU A 58 -9.22 -3.33 4.78
C GLU A 58 -10.25 -2.18 4.67
N HIS A 59 -9.86 -0.94 5.03
CA HIS A 59 -10.74 0.23 4.86
C HIS A 59 -10.93 0.65 3.38
N VAL A 60 -10.14 0.10 2.47
CA VAL A 60 -10.13 0.48 1.05
C VAL A 60 -10.15 -0.72 0.08
N CYS A 61 -9.97 -1.94 0.60
CA CYS A 61 -10.02 -3.19 -0.16
C CYS A 61 -10.90 -4.20 0.57
N GLN A 62 -11.68 -4.99 -0.17
CA GLN A 62 -12.56 -6.03 0.42
C GLN A 62 -11.85 -7.38 0.58
N GLU A 63 -10.82 -7.63 -0.21
CA GLU A 63 -10.01 -8.84 -0.21
C GLU A 63 -8.58 -8.49 0.19
N ILE A 64 -8.02 -9.26 1.13
CA ILE A 64 -6.64 -9.09 1.58
C ILE A 64 -5.86 -10.37 1.29
N ALA A 65 -4.74 -10.23 0.58
CA ALA A 65 -3.76 -11.27 0.36
C ALA A 65 -2.41 -10.90 0.99
N VAL A 66 -1.83 -11.81 1.75
CA VAL A 66 -0.53 -11.61 2.39
C VAL A 66 0.48 -12.53 1.72
N VAL A 67 1.47 -11.93 1.05
CA VAL A 67 2.53 -12.66 0.36
C VAL A 67 3.67 -12.95 1.32
N VAL A 68 4.00 -14.23 1.46
CA VAL A 68 5.04 -14.75 2.35
C VAL A 68 6.04 -15.60 1.58
N ALA A 69 7.25 -15.77 2.13
CA ALA A 69 8.29 -16.58 1.48
C ALA A 69 7.94 -18.09 1.49
N ASP A 70 7.34 -18.57 2.58
CA ASP A 70 7.02 -19.98 2.82
C ASP A 70 5.91 -20.15 3.87
N GLN A 71 5.51 -21.42 4.11
CA GLN A 71 4.46 -21.77 5.07
C GLN A 71 4.88 -21.52 6.55
N GLU A 72 6.16 -21.65 6.87
CA GLU A 72 6.69 -21.39 8.21
C GLU A 72 6.49 -19.91 8.52
N ARG A 73 6.84 -19.05 7.58
CA ARG A 73 6.60 -17.61 7.67
C ARG A 73 5.12 -17.26 7.83
N ALA A 74 4.23 -17.96 7.14
CA ALA A 74 2.79 -17.75 7.27
C ALA A 74 2.28 -18.08 8.70
N ALA A 75 2.79 -19.16 9.30
CA ALA A 75 2.40 -19.60 10.63
C ALA A 75 2.84 -18.63 11.75
N ASP A 76 3.93 -17.88 11.54
CA ASP A 76 4.44 -16.91 12.50
C ASP A 76 3.66 -15.60 12.50
N LEU A 77 2.86 -15.33 11.46
CA LEU A 77 2.13 -14.07 11.33
C LEU A 77 0.74 -14.16 11.97
N PRO A 78 0.30 -13.13 12.70
CA PRO A 78 -1.03 -13.08 13.32
C PRO A 78 -2.10 -12.75 12.28
N LEU A 79 -2.33 -13.67 11.32
CA LEU A 79 -3.32 -13.53 10.26
C LEU A 79 -4.67 -14.09 10.69
N GLU A 80 -5.75 -13.50 10.20
CA GLU A 80 -7.11 -13.98 10.43
C GLU A 80 -7.53 -14.93 9.28
N PRO A 81 -8.52 -15.84 9.52
CA PRO A 81 -8.91 -16.86 8.54
C PRO A 81 -9.41 -16.31 7.18
N GLN A 82 -9.89 -15.06 7.15
CA GLN A 82 -10.33 -14.40 5.91
C GLN A 82 -9.17 -13.87 5.07
N HIS A 83 -7.97 -13.74 5.64
CA HIS A 83 -6.80 -13.26 4.89
C HIS A 83 -6.23 -14.40 4.04
N GLN A 84 -6.13 -14.18 2.73
CA GLN A 84 -5.52 -15.14 1.84
C GLN A 84 -4.00 -15.15 2.05
N VAL A 85 -3.43 -16.32 2.34
CA VAL A 85 -1.97 -16.53 2.35
C VAL A 85 -1.52 -16.90 0.95
N VAL A 86 -0.55 -16.14 0.41
CA VAL A 86 0.05 -16.38 -0.92
C VAL A 86 1.53 -16.67 -0.74
N LEU A 87 1.97 -17.84 -1.23
CA LEU A 87 3.40 -18.18 -1.26
C LEU A 87 4.09 -17.49 -2.44
N ASP A 88 5.23 -16.85 -2.18
CA ASP A 88 6.02 -16.25 -3.25
C ASP A 88 6.57 -17.33 -4.20
N ARG A 89 6.10 -17.32 -5.44
CA ARG A 89 6.51 -18.27 -6.50
C ARG A 89 7.97 -18.09 -6.93
N TYR A 90 8.51 -16.91 -6.71
CA TYR A 90 9.88 -16.53 -7.05
C TYR A 90 10.67 -16.20 -5.77
N ALA A 91 10.65 -17.11 -4.81
CA ALA A 91 11.35 -16.95 -3.54
C ALA A 91 12.82 -16.55 -3.77
N GLY A 92 13.24 -15.47 -3.09
CA GLY A 92 14.57 -14.89 -3.28
C GLY A 92 14.68 -13.80 -4.36
N ALA A 93 13.64 -13.58 -5.17
CA ALA A 93 13.59 -12.48 -6.15
C ALA A 93 13.19 -11.12 -5.53
N GLY A 94 13.24 -11.00 -4.21
CA GLY A 94 12.92 -9.77 -3.49
C GLY A 94 11.48 -9.31 -3.70
N SER A 95 11.26 -8.01 -3.64
CA SER A 95 9.90 -7.46 -3.74
C SER A 95 9.23 -7.70 -5.10
N LEU A 96 10.00 -7.85 -6.20
CA LEU A 96 9.41 -8.09 -7.53
C LEU A 96 8.73 -9.47 -7.61
N GLY A 97 9.31 -10.51 -6.98
CA GLY A 97 8.70 -11.84 -6.86
C GLY A 97 7.37 -11.77 -6.08
N GLY A 98 7.40 -11.09 -4.94
CA GLY A 98 6.19 -10.88 -4.12
C GLY A 98 5.11 -10.09 -4.84
N ILE A 99 5.47 -9.04 -5.61
CA ILE A 99 4.53 -8.26 -6.45
C ILE A 99 3.87 -9.19 -7.47
N PHE A 100 4.65 -9.98 -8.20
CA PHE A 100 4.12 -10.92 -9.18
C PHE A 100 3.16 -11.92 -8.53
N SER A 101 3.60 -12.57 -7.45
CA SER A 101 2.83 -13.61 -6.77
C SER A 101 1.51 -13.08 -6.19
N GLY A 102 1.53 -11.89 -5.59
CA GLY A 102 0.34 -11.23 -5.08
C GLY A 102 -0.63 -10.81 -6.19
N LEU A 103 -0.11 -10.26 -7.29
CA LEU A 103 -0.90 -9.82 -8.43
C LEU A 103 -1.55 -11.00 -9.18
N ASP A 104 -0.82 -12.12 -9.33
CA ASP A 104 -1.32 -13.34 -9.96
C ASP A 104 -2.44 -13.98 -9.13
N ALA A 105 -2.28 -14.04 -7.81
CA ALA A 105 -3.24 -14.65 -6.88
C ALA A 105 -4.49 -13.78 -6.61
N ALA A 106 -4.42 -12.47 -6.80
CA ALA A 106 -5.52 -11.55 -6.55
C ALA A 106 -6.78 -11.91 -7.35
N SER A 107 -7.99 -11.84 -6.75
CA SER A 107 -9.24 -12.09 -7.47
C SER A 107 -9.63 -10.90 -8.36
N ASN A 108 -9.26 -9.68 -7.95
CA ASN A 108 -9.58 -8.45 -8.67
C ASN A 108 -8.56 -8.13 -9.77
N GLN A 109 -8.99 -7.35 -10.77
CA GLN A 109 -8.12 -6.84 -11.84
C GLN A 109 -7.02 -5.92 -11.28
N TRP A 110 -7.32 -5.19 -10.21
CA TRP A 110 -6.43 -4.23 -9.58
C TRP A 110 -5.96 -4.71 -8.21
N THR A 111 -4.70 -4.45 -7.91
CA THR A 111 -4.05 -4.76 -6.65
C THR A 111 -3.50 -3.48 -6.03
N LEU A 112 -3.93 -3.15 -4.81
CA LEU A 112 -3.25 -2.19 -3.96
C LEU A 112 -2.15 -2.93 -3.21
N LEU A 113 -0.91 -2.65 -3.56
CA LEU A 113 0.26 -3.32 -3.00
C LEU A 113 0.98 -2.43 -2.01
N VAL A 114 1.21 -2.95 -0.81
CA VAL A 114 1.96 -2.28 0.26
C VAL A 114 2.96 -3.24 0.92
N ALA A 115 4.03 -2.70 1.49
CA ALA A 115 4.94 -3.49 2.31
C ALA A 115 4.41 -3.59 3.76
N CYS A 116 4.67 -4.72 4.43
CA CYS A 116 4.21 -4.95 5.80
C CYS A 116 4.88 -4.06 6.85
N ASP A 117 5.90 -3.29 6.49
CA ASP A 117 6.65 -2.40 7.38
C ASP A 117 6.25 -0.92 7.31
N MET A 118 5.11 -0.62 6.69
CA MET A 118 4.53 0.73 6.52
C MET A 118 3.32 0.94 7.44
N PRO A 119 3.48 1.19 8.75
CA PRO A 119 2.36 1.17 9.71
C PRO A 119 1.41 2.37 9.65
N PHE A 120 1.75 3.44 8.92
CA PHE A 120 1.01 4.70 8.93
C PHE A 120 0.38 5.06 7.58
N LEU A 121 -0.15 4.06 6.86
CA LEU A 121 -0.82 4.27 5.58
C LEU A 121 -1.95 5.30 5.69
N ASN A 122 -1.93 6.32 4.83
CA ASN A 122 -2.96 7.35 4.78
C ASN A 122 -4.13 6.90 3.91
N LEU A 123 -5.31 6.77 4.51
CA LEU A 123 -6.51 6.29 3.81
C LEU A 123 -6.97 7.20 2.67
N SER A 124 -6.77 8.51 2.80
CA SER A 124 -7.13 9.47 1.74
C SER A 124 -6.21 9.32 0.53
N LEU A 125 -4.92 9.07 0.76
CA LEU A 125 -3.95 8.78 -0.30
C LEU A 125 -4.30 7.46 -1.01
N LEU A 126 -4.57 6.38 -0.26
CA LEU A 126 -4.96 5.09 -0.84
C LEU A 126 -6.23 5.21 -1.70
N ARG A 127 -7.26 5.91 -1.20
CA ARG A 127 -8.50 6.19 -1.97
C ARG A 127 -8.22 7.01 -3.22
N ARG A 128 -7.36 8.02 -3.12
CA ARG A 128 -6.96 8.83 -4.28
C ARG A 128 -6.27 7.99 -5.34
N MET A 129 -5.35 7.12 -4.95
CA MET A 129 -4.67 6.21 -5.89
C MET A 129 -5.67 5.29 -6.59
N LEU A 130 -6.62 4.69 -5.85
CA LEU A 130 -7.70 3.87 -6.42
C LEU A 130 -8.55 4.63 -7.45
N ALA A 131 -8.76 5.93 -7.27
CA ALA A 131 -9.51 6.76 -8.21
C ALA A 131 -8.71 7.13 -9.49
N LEU A 132 -7.39 6.95 -9.48
CA LEU A 132 -6.49 7.30 -10.61
C LEU A 132 -6.24 6.13 -11.58
N ARG A 133 -6.93 4.99 -11.43
CA ARG A 133 -6.65 3.75 -12.18
C ARG A 133 -7.26 3.70 -13.59
N GLU A 134 -8.02 4.72 -14.00
CA GLU A 134 -8.59 4.77 -15.35
C GLU A 134 -7.50 4.96 -16.41
N ASP A 135 -7.60 4.21 -17.51
CA ASP A 135 -6.71 4.26 -18.69
C ASP A 135 -5.22 4.04 -18.42
N VAL A 136 -4.86 3.45 -17.28
CA VAL A 136 -3.48 3.12 -16.91
C VAL A 136 -3.36 1.65 -16.51
N ASP A 137 -2.12 1.18 -16.31
CA ASP A 137 -1.82 -0.19 -15.87
C ASP A 137 -1.19 -0.21 -14.47
N ALA A 138 -0.63 0.94 -14.04
CA ALA A 138 -0.11 1.14 -12.70
C ALA A 138 -0.31 2.58 -12.21
N VAL A 139 -0.44 2.76 -10.88
CA VAL A 139 -0.43 4.07 -10.21
C VAL A 139 0.66 4.04 -9.15
N VAL A 140 1.67 4.90 -9.29
CA VAL A 140 2.89 4.84 -8.47
C VAL A 140 3.20 6.22 -7.92
N PRO A 141 3.23 6.43 -6.58
CA PRO A 141 3.72 7.66 -5.98
C PRO A 141 5.20 7.89 -6.25
N VAL A 142 5.58 9.16 -6.30
CA VAL A 142 6.97 9.60 -6.47
C VAL A 142 7.32 10.53 -5.31
N ILE A 143 8.33 10.14 -4.50
CA ILE A 143 8.80 10.89 -3.36
C ILE A 143 10.30 11.14 -3.53
N ASP A 144 10.76 12.36 -3.32
CA ASP A 144 12.16 12.78 -3.56
C ASP A 144 12.64 12.36 -4.97
N GLY A 145 11.77 12.47 -5.98
CA GLY A 145 12.05 12.09 -7.37
C GLY A 145 12.18 10.58 -7.61
N ARG A 146 11.81 9.73 -6.65
CA ARG A 146 11.90 8.26 -6.73
C ARG A 146 10.52 7.62 -6.67
N PRO A 147 10.21 6.68 -7.58
CA PRO A 147 9.00 5.89 -7.48
C PRO A 147 8.99 5.03 -6.21
N GLU A 148 7.79 4.90 -5.60
CA GLU A 148 7.53 4.07 -4.42
C GLU A 148 6.79 2.77 -4.82
N PRO A 149 7.49 1.76 -5.37
CA PRO A 149 6.88 0.60 -5.99
C PRO A 149 6.23 -0.38 -5.01
N THR A 150 6.55 -0.28 -3.72
CA THR A 150 5.96 -1.09 -2.65
C THR A 150 4.86 -0.34 -1.89
N HIS A 151 4.38 0.77 -2.45
CA HIS A 151 3.19 1.52 -2.06
C HIS A 151 2.50 1.98 -3.35
N ALA A 152 1.94 1.05 -4.11
CA ALA A 152 1.49 1.32 -5.48
C ALA A 152 0.25 0.49 -5.84
N LEU A 153 -0.41 0.88 -6.92
CA LEU A 153 -1.45 0.08 -7.57
C LEU A 153 -0.91 -0.53 -8.86
N TYR A 154 -1.20 -1.81 -9.05
CA TYR A 154 -0.88 -2.53 -10.27
C TYR A 154 -2.09 -3.28 -10.80
N SER A 155 -2.31 -3.24 -12.11
CA SER A 155 -3.27 -4.10 -12.77
C SER A 155 -2.63 -5.43 -13.19
N LYS A 156 -3.44 -6.48 -13.39
CA LYS A 156 -2.96 -7.77 -13.92
C LYS A 156 -2.32 -7.64 -15.31
N ALA A 157 -2.57 -6.54 -16.03
CA ALA A 157 -1.89 -6.25 -17.29
C ALA A 157 -0.35 -6.11 -17.15
N CYS A 158 0.16 -5.87 -15.93
CA CYS A 158 1.60 -5.81 -15.66
C CYS A 158 2.27 -7.19 -15.65
N LEU A 159 1.54 -8.30 -15.37
CA LEU A 159 2.10 -9.64 -15.21
C LEU A 159 2.99 -10.10 -16.41
N PRO A 160 2.57 -9.94 -17.68
CA PRO A 160 3.38 -10.34 -18.84
C PRO A 160 4.72 -9.63 -18.94
N PHE A 161 4.89 -8.48 -18.31
CA PHE A 161 6.11 -7.68 -18.32
C PHE A 161 6.99 -7.91 -17.09
N ILE A 162 6.42 -8.42 -15.99
CA ILE A 162 7.14 -8.75 -14.77
C ILE A 162 7.79 -10.14 -14.87
N GLU A 163 7.05 -11.16 -15.32
CA GLU A 163 7.51 -12.55 -15.30
C GLU A 163 8.81 -12.78 -16.11
N PRO A 164 8.98 -12.25 -17.35
CA PRO A 164 10.23 -12.41 -18.09
C PRO A 164 11.44 -11.82 -17.35
N ARG A 165 11.24 -10.74 -16.59
CA ARG A 165 12.31 -10.11 -15.81
C ARG A 165 12.72 -10.99 -14.63
N LEU A 166 11.76 -11.60 -13.93
CA LEU A 166 12.01 -12.57 -12.86
C LEU A 166 12.81 -13.76 -13.38
N ILE A 167 12.43 -14.30 -14.54
CA ILE A 167 13.14 -15.42 -15.21
C ILE A 167 14.58 -15.01 -15.59
N ALA A 168 14.77 -13.77 -16.05
CA ALA A 168 16.08 -13.23 -16.43
C ALA A 168 16.94 -12.81 -15.23
N GLY A 169 16.39 -12.81 -13.99
CA GLY A 169 17.09 -12.35 -12.78
C GLY A 169 17.23 -10.81 -12.73
N ASP A 170 16.47 -10.06 -13.52
CA ASP A 170 16.42 -8.60 -13.47
C ASP A 170 15.34 -8.15 -12.48
N LEU A 171 15.75 -7.95 -11.24
CA LEU A 171 14.86 -7.74 -10.10
C LEU A 171 14.52 -6.27 -9.82
N LYS A 172 14.93 -5.34 -10.70
CA LYS A 172 14.58 -3.93 -10.56
C LYS A 172 13.09 -3.73 -10.83
N ILE A 173 12.30 -3.38 -9.81
CA ILE A 173 10.83 -3.25 -9.91
C ILE A 173 10.44 -2.23 -10.99
N SER A 174 11.06 -1.04 -11.01
CA SER A 174 10.74 -0.02 -12.02
C SER A 174 11.17 -0.39 -13.44
N GLY A 175 11.82 -1.53 -13.65
CA GLY A 175 12.33 -1.94 -14.95
C GLY A 175 11.24 -2.27 -15.98
N PHE A 176 10.02 -2.65 -15.55
CA PHE A 176 8.92 -2.89 -16.47
C PHE A 176 8.05 -1.64 -16.76
N TYR A 177 8.29 -0.52 -16.05
CA TYR A 177 7.43 0.68 -16.14
C TYR A 177 7.39 1.30 -17.53
N GLU A 178 8.46 1.18 -18.31
CA GLU A 178 8.49 1.67 -19.70
C GLU A 178 7.62 0.86 -20.68
N GLN A 179 7.16 -0.34 -20.26
CA GLN A 179 6.37 -1.27 -21.06
C GLN A 179 4.87 -1.20 -20.74
N VAL A 180 4.48 -0.41 -19.74
CA VAL A 180 3.11 -0.28 -19.24
C VAL A 180 2.76 1.20 -19.09
N ARG A 181 1.46 1.51 -19.01
CA ARG A 181 0.99 2.88 -18.79
C ARG A 181 1.01 3.18 -17.30
N VAL A 182 2.00 3.96 -16.85
CA VAL A 182 2.14 4.35 -15.44
C VAL A 182 1.59 5.75 -15.21
N ARG A 183 0.66 5.90 -14.28
CA ARG A 183 0.28 7.17 -13.68
C ARG A 183 1.17 7.42 -12.46
N TYR A 184 2.09 8.34 -12.58
CA TYR A 184 2.85 8.81 -11.43
C TYR A 184 2.02 9.81 -10.62
N VAL A 185 1.96 9.62 -9.28
CA VAL A 185 1.38 10.59 -8.35
C VAL A 185 2.53 11.45 -7.84
N PRO A 186 2.60 12.72 -8.24
CA PRO A 186 3.71 13.58 -7.86
C PRO A 186 3.68 13.92 -6.38
N GLU A 187 4.83 14.30 -5.84
CA GLU A 187 5.03 14.57 -4.41
C GLU A 187 4.06 15.63 -3.88
N GLU A 188 3.76 16.65 -4.67
CA GLU A 188 2.82 17.72 -4.29
C GLU A 188 1.39 17.18 -4.10
N GLU A 189 0.96 16.22 -4.94
CA GLU A 189 -0.34 15.56 -4.81
C GLU A 189 -0.38 14.64 -3.58
N VAL A 190 0.73 13.98 -3.28
CA VAL A 190 0.90 13.19 -2.05
C VAL A 190 0.87 14.08 -0.82
N ALA A 191 1.67 15.17 -0.79
CA ALA A 191 1.76 16.11 0.33
C ALA A 191 0.42 16.77 0.69
N ALA A 192 -0.44 16.97 -0.29
CA ALA A 192 -1.79 17.49 -0.06
C ALA A 192 -2.68 16.55 0.78
N LEU A 193 -2.40 15.25 0.81
CA LEU A 193 -3.16 14.23 1.52
C LEU A 193 -2.40 13.65 2.73
N ASP A 194 -1.09 13.54 2.62
CA ASP A 194 -0.17 12.99 3.63
C ASP A 194 1.04 13.92 3.80
N PRO A 195 0.88 15.09 4.44
CA PRO A 195 1.90 16.13 4.49
C PRO A 195 3.18 15.75 5.25
N GLU A 196 3.11 14.75 6.13
CA GLU A 196 4.28 14.20 6.83
C GLU A 196 4.89 12.98 6.11
N PHE A 197 4.32 12.55 4.97
CA PHE A 197 4.74 11.38 4.18
C PHE A 197 4.82 10.09 5.00
N LEU A 198 3.98 9.97 6.03
CA LEU A 198 4.01 8.82 6.94
C LEU A 198 3.62 7.51 6.28
N SER A 199 2.87 7.54 5.17
CA SER A 199 2.57 6.35 4.36
C SER A 199 3.81 5.66 3.82
N PHE A 200 4.92 6.39 3.66
CA PHE A 200 6.20 5.89 3.13
C PHE A 200 7.24 5.63 4.21
N PHE A 201 6.86 5.83 5.47
CA PHE A 201 7.74 5.54 6.61
C PHE A 201 7.83 4.04 6.84
N ASN A 202 9.04 3.48 6.67
CA ASN A 202 9.32 2.06 6.87
C ASN A 202 10.02 1.80 8.21
N VAL A 203 9.56 0.79 8.94
CA VAL A 203 10.21 0.34 10.18
C VAL A 203 11.28 -0.70 9.83
N ASN A 204 12.54 -0.31 9.82
CA ASN A 204 13.68 -1.16 9.46
C ASN A 204 14.76 -1.26 10.53
N THR A 205 14.87 -0.26 11.39
CA THR A 205 15.89 -0.13 12.45
C THR A 205 15.24 0.02 13.83
N PRO A 206 15.97 -0.17 14.94
CA PRO A 206 15.49 0.14 16.28
C PRO A 206 15.03 1.60 16.42
N GLU A 207 15.72 2.54 15.79
CA GLU A 207 15.38 3.97 15.80
C GLU A 207 14.06 4.23 15.06
N ASP A 208 13.81 3.52 13.93
CA ASP A 208 12.52 3.59 13.24
C ASP A 208 11.39 3.05 14.13
N LEU A 209 11.66 1.98 14.88
CA LEU A 209 10.68 1.41 15.80
C LEU A 209 10.34 2.39 16.94
N GLU A 210 11.33 3.04 17.55
CA GLU A 210 11.10 4.06 18.59
C GLU A 210 10.27 5.22 18.02
N ARG A 211 10.59 5.67 16.81
CA ARG A 211 9.82 6.70 16.11
C ARG A 211 8.39 6.23 15.84
N ALA A 212 8.19 4.98 15.37
CA ALA A 212 6.87 4.41 15.13
C ALA A 212 6.01 4.36 16.40
N LEU A 213 6.60 3.97 17.55
CA LEU A 213 5.92 3.96 18.85
C LEU A 213 5.48 5.37 19.26
N SER A 214 6.33 6.37 19.07
CA SER A 214 6.02 7.78 19.37
C SER A 214 4.88 8.31 18.47
N LEU A 215 4.88 7.98 17.18
CA LEU A 215 3.84 8.35 16.24
C LEU A 215 2.50 7.69 16.58
N ALA A 216 2.50 6.40 16.92
CA ALA A 216 1.30 5.66 17.30
C ALA A 216 0.67 6.21 18.60
N ALA A 217 1.47 6.63 19.57
CA ALA A 217 0.98 7.29 20.79
C ALA A 217 0.26 8.63 20.45
N ARG A 218 0.82 9.43 19.55
CA ARG A 218 0.20 10.70 19.08
C ARG A 218 -1.14 10.47 18.35
N GLU A 219 -1.26 9.41 17.53
CA GLU A 219 -2.54 9.04 16.88
C GLU A 219 -3.60 8.68 17.93
N SER A 220 -3.25 7.86 18.92
CA SER A 220 -4.17 7.46 20.01
C SER A 220 -4.66 8.66 20.81
N ASP A 221 -3.78 9.59 21.15
CA ASP A 221 -4.13 10.83 21.86
C ASP A 221 -5.04 11.74 21.01
N SER A 222 -4.81 11.82 19.70
CA SER A 222 -5.64 12.62 18.80
C SER A 222 -7.04 12.03 18.63
N ALA A 223 -7.15 10.71 18.48
CA ALA A 223 -8.43 10.00 18.42
C ALA A 223 -9.22 10.14 19.73
N PHE A 224 -8.55 10.02 20.88
CA PHE A 224 -9.17 10.23 22.20
C PHE A 224 -9.71 11.67 22.35
N ARG A 225 -8.92 12.69 21.95
CA ARG A 225 -9.37 14.09 22.01
C ARG A 225 -10.53 14.38 21.03
N ALA A 226 -10.61 13.70 19.90
CA ALA A 226 -11.72 13.81 18.96
C ALA A 226 -13.01 13.25 19.56
N SER A 227 -12.95 12.06 20.22
CA SER A 227 -14.09 11.41 20.86
C SER A 227 -14.67 12.19 22.06
N LEU A 228 -13.90 13.11 22.66
CA LEU A 228 -14.40 13.97 23.76
C LEU A 228 -15.17 15.22 23.26
N ARG A 229 -15.21 15.47 21.95
CA ARG A 229 -15.86 16.62 21.34
C ARG A 229 -17.21 16.31 20.69
N GLU A 230 -17.57 15.04 20.63
CA GLU A 230 -18.87 14.50 20.20
C GLU A 230 -19.79 14.27 21.41
#